data_eeb157980d509b02ddeb36efb31f88c1
#
_entry.id   eeb157980d509b02ddeb36efb31f88c1
#
_cell.length_a   1.000
_cell.length_b   1.000
_cell.length_c   1.000
_cell.angle_alpha   90.00
_cell.angle_beta   90.00
_cell.angle_gamma   90.00
#
_symmetry.space_group_name_H-M   'P 1'
#
loop_
_entity.id
_entity.type
_entity.pdbx_description
1 polymer ?
#
loop_
_entity_poly.entity_id
_entity_poly.type
_entity_poly.pdbx_seq_one_letter_code
_entity_poly.pdbx_strand_id
1 'polypeptide(L)'
;NYSVDSNRIYSVGMSNGGYMSILLACQLSHRIAAVASIAGSMTFQTFNACNPQHPTPLMQIHGTTDGFVPYNGNIFWTKSINAILQYWSSYNNCCSPASTINLPDLNTADSSTVEYSIYSGGDNGTTVEHYKVIGGGHSWPGLGSGNMDIHASKEIWKFFNKYDLNGSINNQNNCIDTTF
;
A
#
# COMPACT_ATOMS: atom_id res chain seq x y z
N ASN A 1 17.18 -11.07 24.68
CA ASN A 1 16.00 -10.21 24.68
C ASN A 1 16.37 -8.87 24.09
N TYR A 2 15.58 -8.38 23.15
CA TYR A 2 15.76 -7.08 22.53
C TYR A 2 14.65 -6.15 23.03
N SER A 3 14.96 -4.86 23.17
CA SER A 3 13.96 -3.82 23.40
C SER A 3 13.22 -3.56 22.08
N VAL A 4 11.90 -3.69 22.09
CA VAL A 4 11.02 -3.44 20.93
C VAL A 4 10.10 -2.29 21.27
N ASP A 5 10.00 -1.31 20.36
CA ASP A 5 8.97 -0.27 20.44
C ASP A 5 7.64 -0.85 19.96
N SER A 6 6.74 -1.13 20.90
CA SER A 6 5.43 -1.71 20.61
C SER A 6 4.50 -0.78 19.80
N ASN A 7 4.80 0.52 19.75
CA ASN A 7 4.02 1.48 18.97
C ASN A 7 4.46 1.53 17.50
N ARG A 8 5.57 0.90 17.14
CA ARG A 8 6.16 0.93 15.80
C ARG A 8 6.34 -0.46 15.22
N ILE A 9 5.27 -1.26 15.26
CA ILE A 9 5.20 -2.58 14.65
C ILE A 9 4.53 -2.45 13.29
N TYR A 10 5.19 -2.93 12.24
CA TYR A 10 4.72 -2.86 10.86
C TYR A 10 4.61 -4.26 10.25
N SER A 11 3.77 -4.41 9.24
CA SER A 11 3.69 -5.65 8.48
C SER A 11 3.89 -5.39 7.00
N VAL A 12 4.72 -6.20 6.37
CA VAL A 12 4.98 -6.15 4.93
C VAL A 12 5.15 -7.55 4.37
N GLY A 13 4.68 -7.74 3.15
CA GLY A 13 4.91 -8.99 2.44
C GLY A 13 4.54 -8.93 0.98
N MET A 14 5.02 -9.92 0.23
CA MET A 14 4.70 -10.11 -1.18
C MET A 14 3.69 -11.26 -1.36
N SER A 15 2.81 -11.14 -2.36
CA SER A 15 1.89 -12.22 -2.73
C SER A 15 1.04 -12.64 -1.53
N ASN A 16 1.11 -13.88 -1.10
CA ASN A 16 0.48 -14.35 0.14
C ASN A 16 0.85 -13.52 1.38
N GLY A 17 2.10 -13.04 1.48
CA GLY A 17 2.55 -12.15 2.54
C GLY A 17 1.85 -10.77 2.47
N GLY A 18 1.55 -10.27 1.28
CA GLY A 18 0.76 -9.06 1.07
C GLY A 18 -0.68 -9.23 1.56
N TYR A 19 -1.34 -10.35 1.23
CA TYR A 19 -2.65 -10.71 1.76
C TYR A 19 -2.65 -10.78 3.29
N MET A 20 -1.62 -11.42 3.86
CA MET A 20 -1.46 -11.52 5.31
C MET A 20 -1.28 -10.15 5.96
N SER A 21 -0.47 -9.27 5.37
CA SER A 21 -0.24 -7.92 5.92
C SER A 21 -1.54 -7.11 5.98
N ILE A 22 -2.36 -7.17 4.94
CA ILE A 22 -3.68 -6.51 4.94
C ILE A 22 -4.63 -7.18 5.94
N LEU A 23 -4.63 -8.51 6.04
CA LEU A 23 -5.45 -9.23 7.05
C LEU A 23 -5.06 -8.80 8.47
N LEU A 24 -3.78 -8.64 8.76
CA LEU A 24 -3.31 -8.14 10.05
C LEU A 24 -3.79 -6.71 10.33
N ALA A 25 -3.82 -5.83 9.33
CA ALA A 25 -4.40 -4.50 9.46
C ALA A 25 -5.91 -4.57 9.80
N CYS A 26 -6.65 -5.52 9.20
CA CYS A 26 -8.07 -5.70 9.50
C CYS A 26 -8.34 -6.24 10.92
N GLN A 27 -7.49 -7.14 11.43
CA GLN A 27 -7.78 -7.90 12.65
C GLN A 27 -6.95 -7.45 13.86
N LEU A 28 -5.75 -6.94 13.63
CA LEU A 28 -4.80 -6.55 14.66
C LEU A 28 -4.35 -5.09 14.53
N SER A 29 -5.21 -4.21 14.02
CA SER A 29 -4.90 -2.78 13.86
C SER A 29 -4.39 -2.15 15.16
N HIS A 30 -4.91 -2.56 16.33
CA HIS A 30 -4.46 -2.11 17.65
C HIS A 30 -2.99 -2.45 17.96
N ARG A 31 -2.30 -3.20 17.11
CA ARG A 31 -0.88 -3.59 17.27
C ARG A 31 -0.02 -3.24 16.05
N ILE A 32 -0.64 -2.93 14.93
CA ILE A 32 0.04 -2.69 13.65
C ILE A 32 -0.07 -1.21 13.27
N ALA A 33 1.06 -0.51 13.26
CA ALA A 33 1.11 0.92 13.00
C ALA A 33 0.92 1.26 11.49
N ALA A 34 1.41 0.42 10.59
CA ALA A 34 1.20 0.56 9.14
C ALA A 34 1.46 -0.77 8.43
N VAL A 35 0.92 -0.92 7.23
CA VAL A 35 1.11 -2.12 6.40
C VAL A 35 1.54 -1.78 4.98
N ALA A 36 2.32 -2.69 4.38
CA ALA A 36 2.64 -2.63 2.96
C ALA A 36 2.37 -3.99 2.29
N SER A 37 1.71 -3.96 1.15
CA SER A 37 1.39 -5.14 0.36
C SER A 37 2.01 -5.03 -1.03
N ILE A 38 2.82 -6.00 -1.41
CA ILE A 38 3.44 -6.08 -2.72
C ILE A 38 2.85 -7.27 -3.46
N ALA A 39 2.31 -7.05 -4.66
CA ALA A 39 1.70 -8.09 -5.47
C ALA A 39 0.70 -8.97 -4.68
N GLY A 40 0.06 -8.40 -3.66
CA GLY A 40 -0.99 -8.99 -2.83
C GLY A 40 -2.28 -8.22 -2.96
N SER A 41 -3.37 -8.73 -2.40
CA SER A 41 -4.71 -8.14 -2.44
C SER A 41 -5.50 -8.53 -1.20
N MET A 42 -6.83 -8.49 -1.27
CA MET A 42 -7.76 -9.05 -0.28
C MET A 42 -8.61 -10.14 -0.90
N THR A 43 -8.79 -11.24 -0.18
CA THR A 43 -9.85 -12.19 -0.54
C THR A 43 -11.22 -11.57 -0.32
N PHE A 44 -12.27 -12.11 -0.95
CA PHE A 44 -13.64 -11.66 -0.67
C PHE A 44 -14.00 -11.80 0.82
N GLN A 45 -13.55 -12.89 1.45
CA GLN A 45 -13.78 -13.14 2.87
C GLN A 45 -13.12 -12.06 3.73
N THR A 46 -11.83 -11.78 3.50
CA THR A 46 -11.12 -10.73 4.23
C THR A 46 -11.77 -9.37 4.02
N PHE A 47 -12.11 -9.02 2.78
CA PHE A 47 -12.71 -7.73 2.43
C PHE A 47 -14.06 -7.50 3.13
N ASN A 48 -14.92 -8.52 3.16
CA ASN A 48 -16.25 -8.42 3.76
C ASN A 48 -16.22 -8.43 5.29
N ALA A 49 -15.18 -9.05 5.89
CA ALA A 49 -15.03 -9.15 7.34
C ALA A 49 -14.04 -8.11 7.93
N CYS A 50 -13.42 -7.28 7.09
CA CYS A 50 -12.44 -6.30 7.53
C CYS A 50 -13.12 -5.21 8.35
N ASN A 51 -12.69 -5.05 9.59
CA ASN A 51 -13.21 -4.03 10.50
C ASN A 51 -12.10 -3.58 11.46
N PRO A 52 -11.15 -2.77 11.00
CA PRO A 52 -10.07 -2.26 11.85
C PRO A 52 -10.62 -1.47 13.04
N GLN A 53 -9.84 -1.30 14.11
CA GLN A 53 -10.23 -0.55 15.29
C GLN A 53 -9.84 0.94 15.19
N HIS A 54 -8.92 1.28 14.29
CA HIS A 54 -8.50 2.64 14.02
C HIS A 54 -7.99 2.78 12.58
N PRO A 55 -7.93 4.01 12.02
CA PRO A 55 -7.33 4.27 10.72
C PRO A 55 -5.92 3.69 10.63
N THR A 56 -5.64 2.93 9.57
CA THR A 56 -4.36 2.24 9.39
C THR A 56 -3.73 2.63 8.06
N PRO A 57 -2.53 3.25 8.07
CA PRO A 57 -1.81 3.57 6.84
C PRO A 57 -1.52 2.33 6.01
N LEU A 58 -1.75 2.42 4.69
CA LEU A 58 -1.52 1.31 3.78
C LEU A 58 -0.72 1.75 2.56
N MET A 59 0.32 0.99 2.21
CA MET A 59 1.02 1.07 0.94
C MET A 59 0.74 -0.17 0.10
N GLN A 60 0.33 0.04 -1.17
CA GLN A 60 0.13 -1.01 -2.16
C GLN A 60 1.10 -0.83 -3.33
N ILE A 61 1.89 -1.86 -3.65
CA ILE A 61 2.75 -1.91 -4.83
C ILE A 61 2.28 -3.06 -5.71
N HIS A 62 1.93 -2.81 -7.00
CA HIS A 62 1.34 -3.86 -7.82
C HIS A 62 1.58 -3.66 -9.32
N GLY A 63 1.94 -4.76 -10.00
CA GLY A 63 2.10 -4.79 -11.43
C GLY A 63 0.76 -4.94 -12.18
N THR A 64 0.55 -4.16 -13.25
CA THR A 64 -0.70 -4.23 -14.01
C THR A 64 -0.85 -5.50 -14.84
N THR A 65 0.26 -6.21 -15.12
CA THR A 65 0.29 -7.48 -15.86
C THR A 65 0.58 -8.68 -14.95
N ASP A 66 0.32 -8.54 -13.64
CA ASP A 66 0.48 -9.64 -12.69
C ASP A 66 -0.45 -10.80 -13.04
N GLY A 67 0.13 -11.93 -13.45
CA GLY A 67 -0.59 -13.12 -13.88
C GLY A 67 -0.98 -14.06 -12.72
N PHE A 68 -0.46 -13.84 -11.51
CA PHE A 68 -0.78 -14.65 -10.32
C PHE A 68 -1.84 -13.98 -9.46
N VAL A 69 -1.67 -12.69 -9.17
CA VAL A 69 -2.64 -11.88 -8.45
C VAL A 69 -3.10 -10.75 -9.38
N PRO A 70 -4.19 -10.95 -10.14
CA PRO A 70 -4.61 -10.01 -11.17
C PRO A 70 -4.91 -8.63 -10.59
N TYR A 71 -4.34 -7.57 -11.19
CA TYR A 71 -4.55 -6.16 -10.80
C TYR A 71 -6.05 -5.81 -10.74
N ASN A 72 -6.81 -6.28 -11.71
CA ASN A 72 -8.26 -6.05 -11.79
C ASN A 72 -9.09 -7.03 -10.95
N GLY A 73 -8.40 -7.86 -10.14
CA GLY A 73 -9.04 -8.87 -9.32
C GLY A 73 -9.51 -10.10 -10.11
N ASN A 74 -10.15 -11.01 -9.40
CA ASN A 74 -10.76 -12.21 -9.97
C ASN A 74 -12.08 -12.46 -9.25
N ILE A 75 -13.15 -12.72 -9.99
CA ILE A 75 -14.51 -12.85 -9.44
C ILE A 75 -14.69 -14.01 -8.44
N PHE A 76 -13.75 -14.95 -8.39
CA PHE A 76 -13.86 -16.13 -7.54
C PHE A 76 -13.13 -16.02 -6.20
N TRP A 77 -12.03 -15.23 -6.12
CA TRP A 77 -11.20 -15.32 -4.93
C TRP A 77 -10.51 -14.02 -4.46
N THR A 78 -10.32 -13.00 -5.31
CA THR A 78 -9.56 -11.79 -4.93
C THR A 78 -10.18 -10.50 -5.44
N LYS A 79 -10.13 -9.47 -4.63
CA LYS A 79 -10.56 -8.12 -5.00
C LYS A 79 -9.56 -7.46 -5.95
N SER A 80 -10.03 -6.49 -6.75
CA SER A 80 -9.15 -5.63 -7.53
C SER A 80 -8.35 -4.69 -6.62
N ILE A 81 -7.18 -4.26 -7.09
CA ILE A 81 -6.35 -3.30 -6.36
C ILE A 81 -7.11 -1.98 -6.13
N ASN A 82 -7.84 -1.49 -7.14
CA ASN A 82 -8.68 -0.30 -6.99
C ASN A 82 -9.73 -0.44 -5.88
N ALA A 83 -10.35 -1.61 -5.72
CA ALA A 83 -11.31 -1.84 -4.65
C ALA A 83 -10.67 -1.77 -3.25
N ILE A 84 -9.42 -2.25 -3.14
CA ILE A 84 -8.66 -2.17 -1.88
C ILE A 84 -8.31 -0.73 -1.56
N LEU A 85 -7.78 0.01 -2.54
CA LEU A 85 -7.42 1.41 -2.37
C LEU A 85 -8.64 2.25 -1.96
N GLN A 86 -9.78 2.01 -2.60
CA GLN A 86 -11.04 2.68 -2.27
C GLN A 86 -11.53 2.32 -0.86
N TYR A 87 -11.46 1.04 -0.47
CA TYR A 87 -11.83 0.60 0.88
C TYR A 87 -11.00 1.34 1.93
N TRP A 88 -9.69 1.28 1.82
CA TRP A 88 -8.79 1.84 2.83
C TRP A 88 -8.78 3.37 2.84
N SER A 89 -8.86 4.03 1.67
CA SER A 89 -8.96 5.50 1.62
C SER A 89 -10.28 5.99 2.22
N SER A 90 -11.39 5.30 1.97
CA SER A 90 -12.68 5.63 2.58
C SER A 90 -12.70 5.35 4.08
N TYR A 91 -12.15 4.20 4.51
CA TYR A 91 -12.09 3.83 5.93
C TYR A 91 -11.24 4.82 6.75
N ASN A 92 -10.12 5.24 6.19
CA ASN A 92 -9.21 6.20 6.81
C ASN A 92 -9.69 7.67 6.67
N ASN A 93 -10.84 7.94 6.04
CA ASN A 93 -11.34 9.29 5.72
C ASN A 93 -10.35 10.15 4.91
N CYS A 94 -9.57 9.52 4.03
CA CYS A 94 -8.64 10.24 3.16
C CYS A 94 -9.34 11.10 2.13
N CYS A 95 -8.66 12.15 1.69
CA CYS A 95 -9.11 13.01 0.59
C CYS A 95 -9.22 12.23 -0.72
N SER A 96 -10.23 12.55 -1.52
CA SER A 96 -10.47 11.96 -2.83
C SER A 96 -10.79 13.07 -3.83
N PRO A 97 -10.28 13.00 -5.07
CA PRO A 97 -9.45 11.93 -5.63
C PRO A 97 -8.01 11.90 -5.05
N ALA A 98 -7.29 10.81 -5.32
CA ALA A 98 -5.86 10.74 -5.02
C ALA A 98 -5.07 11.77 -5.84
N SER A 99 -4.01 12.28 -5.25
CA SER A 99 -2.96 12.96 -6.01
C SER A 99 -2.11 11.92 -6.73
N THR A 100 -1.88 12.10 -8.03
CA THR A 100 -1.20 11.10 -8.87
C THR A 100 -0.12 11.76 -9.72
N ILE A 101 1.06 11.14 -9.78
CA ILE A 101 2.19 11.53 -10.61
C ILE A 101 2.81 10.32 -11.31
N ASN A 102 3.38 10.52 -12.48
CA ASN A 102 4.25 9.53 -13.11
C ASN A 102 5.67 9.71 -12.59
N LEU A 103 6.26 8.63 -12.10
CA LEU A 103 7.67 8.66 -11.69
C LEU A 103 8.57 8.57 -12.92
N PRO A 104 9.83 9.06 -12.83
CA PRO A 104 10.79 8.92 -13.93
C PRO A 104 11.03 7.44 -14.27
N ASP A 105 11.04 7.12 -15.56
CA ASP A 105 11.47 5.83 -16.09
C ASP A 105 13.01 5.81 -16.09
N LEU A 106 13.58 5.16 -15.10
CA LEU A 106 15.04 5.08 -14.88
C LEU A 106 15.66 3.91 -15.61
N ASN A 107 14.86 2.90 -15.98
CA ASN A 107 15.31 1.73 -16.70
C ASN A 107 14.36 1.37 -17.85
N THR A 108 14.49 2.05 -18.95
CA THR A 108 13.67 1.84 -20.16
C THR A 108 13.76 0.41 -20.76
N ALA A 109 14.70 -0.42 -20.28
CA ALA A 109 14.89 -1.78 -20.77
C ALA A 109 13.99 -2.81 -20.07
N ASP A 110 13.35 -2.49 -18.95
CA ASP A 110 12.48 -3.43 -18.20
C ASP A 110 11.03 -3.41 -18.69
N SER A 111 10.70 -2.55 -19.67
CA SER A 111 9.38 -2.43 -20.29
C SER A 111 8.25 -2.10 -19.30
N SER A 112 8.58 -1.41 -18.22
CA SER A 112 7.62 -1.01 -17.20
C SER A 112 7.87 0.42 -16.73
N THR A 113 6.82 1.09 -16.26
CA THR A 113 6.87 2.44 -15.67
C THR A 113 6.07 2.49 -14.39
N VAL A 114 6.21 3.54 -13.59
CA VAL A 114 5.53 3.65 -12.31
C VAL A 114 4.67 4.91 -12.22
N GLU A 115 3.39 4.71 -11.95
CA GLU A 115 2.46 5.75 -11.51
C GLU A 115 2.33 5.68 -9.98
N TYR A 116 2.62 6.78 -9.29
CA TYR A 116 2.46 6.90 -7.86
C TYR A 116 1.22 7.72 -7.53
N SER A 117 0.34 7.18 -6.69
CA SER A 117 -0.86 7.84 -6.20
C SER A 117 -0.89 7.87 -4.68
N ILE A 118 -1.35 8.98 -4.11
CA ILE A 118 -1.52 9.14 -2.67
C ILE A 118 -2.90 9.70 -2.35
N TYR A 119 -3.64 9.01 -1.50
CA TYR A 119 -4.82 9.50 -0.79
C TYR A 119 -4.33 10.00 0.57
N SER A 120 -4.28 11.32 0.74
CA SER A 120 -3.76 11.99 1.95
C SER A 120 -4.87 12.55 2.82
N GLY A 121 -4.51 13.20 3.92
CA GLY A 121 -5.46 13.90 4.81
C GLY A 121 -6.40 12.98 5.58
N GLY A 122 -6.08 11.70 5.70
CA GLY A 122 -6.87 10.77 6.49
C GLY A 122 -6.80 11.05 7.98
N ASP A 123 -7.71 10.45 8.74
CA ASP A 123 -7.76 10.55 10.20
C ASP A 123 -6.39 10.20 10.81
N ASN A 124 -5.97 10.97 11.80
CA ASN A 124 -4.65 10.90 12.44
C ASN A 124 -3.48 11.04 11.44
N GLY A 125 -3.69 11.72 10.31
CA GLY A 125 -2.66 11.94 9.27
C GLY A 125 -2.30 10.68 8.50
N THR A 126 -3.17 9.68 8.47
CA THR A 126 -2.97 8.45 7.69
C THR A 126 -3.03 8.72 6.19
N THR A 127 -2.32 7.91 5.41
CA THR A 127 -2.40 7.91 3.95
C THR A 127 -2.66 6.50 3.42
N VAL A 128 -3.20 6.44 2.19
CA VAL A 128 -3.16 5.24 1.36
C VAL A 128 -2.33 5.56 0.13
N GLU A 129 -1.21 4.86 -0.03
CA GLU A 129 -0.25 5.09 -1.10
C GLU A 129 -0.23 3.92 -2.08
N HIS A 130 -0.17 4.21 -3.36
CA HIS A 130 -0.13 3.20 -4.41
C HIS A 130 0.99 3.45 -5.42
N TYR A 131 1.84 2.46 -5.59
CA TYR A 131 2.79 2.37 -6.70
C TYR A 131 2.24 1.37 -7.72
N LYS A 132 1.65 1.89 -8.79
CA LYS A 132 1.13 1.10 -9.91
C LYS A 132 2.24 0.90 -10.93
N VAL A 133 2.76 -0.33 -11.00
CA VAL A 133 3.81 -0.69 -11.94
C VAL A 133 3.15 -1.08 -13.26
N ILE A 134 3.09 -0.14 -14.21
CA ILE A 134 2.49 -0.33 -15.52
C ILE A 134 3.41 -1.24 -16.35
N GLY A 135 2.87 -2.34 -16.88
CA GLY A 135 3.65 -3.39 -17.56
C GLY A 135 4.34 -4.36 -16.61
N GLY A 136 4.38 -4.08 -15.30
CA GLY A 136 5.02 -4.94 -14.30
C GLY A 136 4.21 -6.21 -14.02
N GLY A 137 4.93 -7.31 -13.77
CA GLY A 137 4.39 -8.62 -13.40
C GLY A 137 4.37 -8.86 -11.89
N HIS A 138 4.37 -10.16 -11.50
CA HIS A 138 4.41 -10.61 -10.11
C HIS A 138 5.83 -10.55 -9.55
N SER A 139 6.27 -9.36 -9.13
CA SER A 139 7.66 -9.13 -8.72
C SER A 139 7.77 -8.14 -7.56
N TRP A 140 8.95 -8.11 -6.94
CA TRP A 140 9.36 -7.12 -5.96
C TRP A 140 10.17 -6.04 -6.69
N PRO A 141 9.67 -4.82 -6.92
CA PRO A 141 10.39 -3.76 -7.63
C PRO A 141 11.74 -3.40 -6.96
N GLY A 142 12.74 -3.17 -7.79
CA GLY A 142 14.11 -2.91 -7.37
C GLY A 142 14.95 -4.18 -7.11
N LEU A 143 14.41 -5.37 -7.40
CA LEU A 143 15.10 -6.66 -7.28
C LEU A 143 14.88 -7.53 -8.53
N GLY A 144 15.96 -8.19 -8.98
CA GLY A 144 15.91 -9.18 -10.05
C GLY A 144 15.42 -8.62 -11.39
N SER A 145 14.40 -9.27 -11.97
CA SER A 145 13.76 -8.89 -13.23
C SER A 145 12.51 -8.02 -13.06
N GLY A 146 12.27 -7.48 -11.86
CA GLY A 146 11.16 -6.56 -11.62
C GLY A 146 11.43 -5.16 -12.16
N ASN A 147 10.44 -4.26 -12.02
CA ASN A 147 10.63 -2.85 -12.32
C ASN A 147 11.82 -2.27 -11.54
N MET A 148 12.65 -1.47 -12.21
CA MET A 148 13.87 -0.88 -11.64
C MET A 148 13.79 0.64 -11.44
N ASP A 149 12.63 1.27 -11.68
CA ASP A 149 12.42 2.70 -11.46
C ASP A 149 12.29 3.04 -9.97
N ILE A 150 11.83 2.07 -9.19
CA ILE A 150 11.70 2.19 -7.74
C ILE A 150 12.42 1.04 -7.02
N HIS A 151 12.76 1.26 -5.77
CA HIS A 151 13.26 0.21 -4.88
C HIS A 151 12.24 0.01 -3.76
N ALA A 152 11.35 -0.96 -3.92
CA ALA A 152 10.21 -1.18 -3.02
C ALA A 152 10.60 -1.20 -1.54
N SER A 153 11.69 -1.88 -1.15
CA SER A 153 12.13 -1.92 0.25
C SER A 153 12.46 -0.54 0.81
N LYS A 154 13.05 0.36 -0.01
CA LYS A 154 13.37 1.72 0.42
C LYS A 154 12.10 2.56 0.57
N GLU A 155 11.18 2.46 -0.39
CA GLU A 155 9.91 3.21 -0.34
C GLU A 155 9.03 2.75 0.83
N ILE A 156 8.95 1.44 1.08
CA ILE A 156 8.26 0.87 2.24
C ILE A 156 8.86 1.37 3.55
N TRP A 157 10.19 1.39 3.67
CA TRP A 157 10.84 1.87 4.89
C TRP A 157 10.61 3.37 5.12
N LYS A 158 10.66 4.19 4.05
CA LYS A 158 10.30 5.61 4.11
C LYS A 158 8.85 5.79 4.56
N PHE A 159 7.93 4.97 4.02
CA PHE A 159 6.53 4.99 4.39
C PHE A 159 6.33 4.64 5.86
N PHE A 160 6.87 3.52 6.35
CA PHE A 160 6.73 3.09 7.74
C PHE A 160 7.27 4.11 8.73
N ASN A 161 8.37 4.78 8.42
CA ASN A 161 8.94 5.80 9.28
C ASN A 161 8.06 7.06 9.48
N LYS A 162 6.97 7.19 8.75
CA LYS A 162 6.01 8.29 8.93
C LYS A 162 5.02 8.02 10.06
N TYR A 163 4.90 6.77 10.57
CA TYR A 163 3.79 6.34 11.40
C TYR A 163 4.20 5.61 12.68
N ASP A 164 3.36 5.76 13.69
CA ASP A 164 3.25 4.89 14.84
C ASP A 164 1.77 4.49 15.05
N LEU A 165 1.44 3.80 16.13
CA LEU A 165 0.06 3.38 16.44
C LEU A 165 -0.93 4.56 16.62
N ASN A 166 -0.45 5.78 16.83
CA ASN A 166 -1.28 6.97 16.96
C ASN A 166 -1.53 7.68 15.62
N GLY A 167 -0.91 7.22 14.54
CA GLY A 167 -1.00 7.79 13.21
C GLY A 167 0.30 8.41 12.73
N SER A 168 0.22 9.53 11.99
CA SER A 168 1.39 10.22 11.45
C SER A 168 2.20 10.93 12.56
N ILE A 169 3.48 10.61 12.64
CA ILE A 169 4.43 11.23 13.58
C ILE A 169 4.58 12.76 13.32
N ASN A 170 4.32 13.20 12.09
CA ASN A 170 4.50 14.58 11.66
C ASN A 170 3.18 15.40 11.58
N ASN A 171 2.06 14.87 12.07
CA ASN A 171 0.74 15.55 12.09
C ASN A 171 0.32 16.17 10.73
N GLN A 172 0.50 15.44 9.62
CA GLN A 172 0.09 15.91 8.29
C GLN A 172 -1.38 15.55 8.03
N ASN A 173 -2.31 16.37 8.50
CA ASN A 173 -3.77 16.16 8.32
C ASN A 173 -4.33 16.89 7.09
N ASN A 174 -3.50 17.38 6.17
CA ASN A 174 -3.95 18.16 5.02
C ASN A 174 -4.02 17.31 3.76
N CYS A 175 -5.06 17.55 2.95
CA CYS A 175 -5.08 17.07 1.58
C CYS A 175 -3.89 17.65 0.80
N ILE A 176 -3.16 16.79 0.11
CA ILE A 176 -2.12 17.25 -0.80
C ILE A 176 -2.84 17.72 -2.06
N ASP A 177 -2.88 19.04 -2.26
CA ASP A 177 -3.38 19.64 -3.50
C ASP A 177 -2.24 19.62 -4.53
N THR A 178 -2.46 18.90 -5.63
CA THR A 178 -1.51 18.83 -6.77
C THR A 178 -2.00 19.62 -7.97
N THR A 179 -2.82 20.63 -7.76
CA THR A 179 -3.08 21.60 -8.82
C THR A 179 -1.82 22.44 -9.03
N PHE A 180 -0.94 21.97 -9.93
CA PHE A 180 0.16 22.74 -10.52
C PHE A 180 -0.18 23.05 -11.96
#